data_494800d8808adc92aa3bc87c064c236d
#
_entry.id   494800d8808adc92aa3bc87c064c236d
#
_cell.length_a   1.000
_cell.length_b   1.000
_cell.length_c   1.000
_cell.angle_alpha   90.00
_cell.angle_beta   90.00
_cell.angle_gamma   90.00
#
_symmetry.space_group_name_H-M   'P 1'
#
loop_
_entity.id
_entity.type
_entity.pdbx_description
1 polymer ?
#
loop_
_entity_poly.entity_id
_entity_poly.type
_entity_poly.pdbx_seq_one_letter_code
_entity_poly.pdbx_strand_id
1 'polypeptide(L)'
;QVTIEALLRSADWTDGRGDALSSVFGIEGNFLVRIGDADRPRDQLQLATGSANGGNWPAANAAPGLPVNEWVHIAVVWDAVNGERIYYQNGKQVAYSNQKMSGSVTLTSNCYVGKSYNEERYIPGEISELRVWSVARTPEQIAGNMYGVSPESEGLVAYWKFNEGSGSTIIDHANGTNLSAVGGTPTWIPVTLPEVK
;
A
#
# COMPACT_ATOMS: atom_id res chain seq x y z
N GLN A 1 3.89 15.31 0.70
CA GLN A 1 3.83 14.20 1.67
C GLN A 1 2.70 13.27 1.27
N VAL A 2 2.89 11.97 1.46
CA VAL A 2 1.89 10.94 1.20
C VAL A 2 2.07 9.81 2.22
N THR A 3 0.98 9.26 2.73
CA THR A 3 0.99 7.98 3.44
C THR A 3 0.02 7.02 2.76
N ILE A 4 0.45 5.79 2.55
CA ILE A 4 -0.38 4.69 2.07
C ILE A 4 -0.44 3.64 3.17
N GLU A 5 -1.64 3.21 3.52
CA GLU A 5 -1.87 2.15 4.50
C GLU A 5 -2.80 1.09 3.92
N ALA A 6 -2.59 -0.16 4.27
CA ALA A 6 -3.49 -1.26 3.93
C ALA A 6 -3.35 -2.42 4.90
N LEU A 7 -4.37 -3.24 4.99
CA LEU A 7 -4.31 -4.59 5.54
C LEU A 7 -4.15 -5.57 4.38
N LEU A 8 -3.17 -6.43 4.48
CA LEU A 8 -2.83 -7.42 3.46
C LEU A 8 -2.73 -8.81 4.09
N ARG A 9 -3.09 -9.84 3.33
CA ARG A 9 -2.85 -11.26 3.67
C ARG A 9 -2.49 -12.04 2.42
N SER A 10 -1.47 -12.89 2.51
CA SER A 10 -1.12 -13.84 1.45
C SER A 10 -0.60 -15.13 2.03
N ALA A 11 -0.84 -16.23 1.36
CA ALA A 11 -0.21 -17.52 1.66
C ALA A 11 1.22 -17.59 1.11
N ASP A 12 1.50 -16.83 0.05
CA ASP A 12 2.82 -16.76 -0.58
C ASP A 12 2.95 -15.44 -1.35
N TRP A 13 3.78 -14.53 -0.88
CA TRP A 13 4.02 -13.24 -1.53
C TRP A 13 4.71 -13.35 -2.89
N THR A 14 5.29 -14.48 -3.18
CA THR A 14 5.95 -14.76 -4.46
C THR A 14 5.02 -15.38 -5.49
N ASP A 15 3.99 -16.10 -5.03
CA ASP A 15 3.04 -16.86 -5.85
C ASP A 15 3.73 -17.74 -6.89
N GLY A 16 4.91 -18.28 -6.56
CA GLY A 16 5.72 -19.08 -7.48
C GLY A 16 6.23 -18.34 -8.73
N ARG A 17 5.95 -17.06 -8.86
CA ARG A 17 6.37 -16.22 -9.99
C ARG A 17 7.79 -15.73 -9.78
N GLY A 18 8.76 -16.31 -10.48
CA GLY A 18 10.20 -16.05 -10.31
C GLY A 18 10.58 -14.57 -10.13
N ASP A 19 10.34 -13.72 -11.12
CA ASP A 19 10.74 -12.30 -11.10
C ASP A 19 9.61 -11.32 -10.78
N ALA A 20 8.42 -11.82 -10.52
CA ALA A 20 7.28 -10.98 -10.29
C ALA A 20 7.39 -10.21 -8.97
N LEU A 21 7.04 -8.96 -9.01
CA LEU A 21 6.73 -8.16 -7.85
C LEU A 21 5.21 -8.04 -7.72
N SER A 22 4.74 -7.81 -6.51
CA SER A 22 3.31 -7.66 -6.21
C SER A 22 2.99 -6.19 -5.97
N SER A 23 2.11 -5.62 -6.77
CA SER A 23 1.73 -4.21 -6.66
C SER A 23 0.57 -4.07 -5.68
N VAL A 24 0.73 -3.21 -4.68
CA VAL A 24 -0.31 -2.91 -3.69
C VAL A 24 -1.16 -1.73 -4.14
N PHE A 25 -0.53 -0.60 -4.40
CA PHE A 25 -1.22 0.65 -4.77
C PHE A 25 -0.28 1.58 -5.51
N GLY A 26 -0.76 2.19 -6.58
CA GLY A 26 -0.09 3.33 -7.21
C GLY A 26 -0.01 3.26 -8.72
N ILE A 27 0.98 3.97 -9.25
CA ILE A 27 1.26 4.14 -10.68
C ILE A 27 2.69 3.71 -10.95
N GLU A 28 2.85 2.71 -11.79
CA GLU A 28 4.17 2.23 -12.22
C GLU A 28 4.99 3.37 -12.85
N GLY A 29 6.27 3.44 -12.47
CA GLY A 29 7.18 4.48 -12.94
C GLY A 29 7.00 5.87 -12.32
N ASN A 30 6.01 6.04 -11.44
CA ASN A 30 5.74 7.31 -10.76
C ASN A 30 5.78 7.15 -9.24
N PHE A 31 4.79 6.46 -8.67
CA PHE A 31 4.66 6.20 -7.24
C PHE A 31 3.92 4.88 -7.04
N LEU A 32 4.62 3.86 -6.57
CA LEU A 32 4.07 2.52 -6.42
C LEU A 32 4.52 1.90 -5.10
N VAL A 33 3.57 1.59 -4.23
CA VAL A 33 3.76 0.69 -3.09
C VAL A 33 3.64 -0.73 -3.60
N ARG A 34 4.68 -1.54 -3.35
CA ARG A 34 4.79 -2.91 -3.86
C ARG A 34 5.47 -3.83 -2.87
N ILE A 35 5.42 -5.13 -3.12
CA ILE A 35 6.08 -6.17 -2.35
C ILE A 35 7.03 -6.89 -3.31
N GLY A 36 8.32 -6.96 -2.92
CA GLY A 36 9.35 -7.59 -3.73
C GLY A 36 9.82 -6.78 -4.95
N ASP A 37 10.91 -7.24 -5.53
CA ASP A 37 11.46 -6.80 -6.81
C ASP A 37 12.48 -7.85 -7.31
N ALA A 38 12.89 -7.77 -8.59
CA ALA A 38 13.85 -8.68 -9.20
C ALA A 38 15.17 -8.81 -8.43
N ASP A 39 15.68 -7.69 -7.92
CA ASP A 39 16.95 -7.60 -7.20
C ASP A 39 16.79 -7.58 -5.67
N ARG A 40 15.60 -7.93 -5.14
CA ARG A 40 15.28 -7.78 -3.72
C ARG A 40 14.50 -8.97 -3.22
N PRO A 41 14.49 -9.19 -1.89
CA PRO A 41 13.62 -10.18 -1.30
C PRO A 41 12.17 -9.96 -1.72
N ARG A 42 11.50 -11.05 -2.10
CA ARG A 42 10.18 -11.05 -2.74
C ARG A 42 9.03 -10.76 -1.79
N ASP A 43 9.29 -10.83 -0.51
CA ASP A 43 8.35 -10.64 0.58
C ASP A 43 8.49 -9.28 1.29
N GLN A 44 9.36 -8.40 0.79
CA GLN A 44 9.63 -7.11 1.43
C GLN A 44 8.81 -5.98 0.86
N LEU A 45 8.27 -5.14 1.76
CA LEU A 45 7.57 -3.91 1.41
C LEU A 45 8.53 -2.89 0.79
N GLN A 46 8.11 -2.28 -0.31
CA GLN A 46 8.91 -1.31 -1.06
C GLN A 46 8.07 -0.14 -1.55
N LEU A 47 8.72 1.01 -1.72
CA LEU A 47 8.20 2.16 -2.44
C LEU A 47 9.06 2.41 -3.68
N ALA A 48 8.48 2.22 -4.84
CA ALA A 48 9.08 2.61 -6.12
C ALA A 48 8.56 3.99 -6.51
N THR A 49 9.49 4.93 -6.71
CA THR A 49 9.16 6.25 -7.24
C THR A 49 9.90 6.48 -8.54
N GLY A 50 9.35 7.28 -9.45
CA GLY A 50 10.04 7.64 -10.68
C GLY A 50 11.38 8.34 -10.40
N SER A 51 12.28 8.33 -11.36
CA SER A 51 13.63 8.92 -11.22
C SER A 51 13.60 10.40 -10.82
N ALA A 52 12.59 11.14 -11.26
CA ALA A 52 12.36 12.53 -10.83
C ALA A 52 12.07 12.67 -9.34
N ASN A 53 11.59 11.60 -8.68
CA ASN A 53 11.22 11.56 -7.26
C ASN A 53 12.19 10.71 -6.44
N GLY A 54 13.41 10.46 -6.94
CA GLY A 54 14.47 9.77 -6.21
C GLY A 54 14.65 8.29 -6.55
N GLY A 55 13.93 7.76 -7.53
CA GLY A 55 14.12 6.39 -8.04
C GLY A 55 13.49 5.29 -7.17
N ASN A 56 13.81 4.05 -7.50
CA ASN A 56 13.29 2.87 -6.81
C ASN A 56 14.08 2.62 -5.53
N TRP A 57 13.41 2.66 -4.40
CA TRP A 57 14.08 2.38 -3.13
C TRP A 57 13.33 1.36 -2.29
N PRO A 58 13.97 0.27 -1.99
CA PRO A 58 13.77 -0.37 -0.71
C PRO A 58 14.34 0.53 0.36
N ALA A 59 13.90 0.37 1.56
CA ALA A 59 14.64 0.86 2.69
C ALA A 59 16.08 0.34 2.59
N ALA A 60 17.03 1.21 2.84
CA ALA A 60 18.45 0.86 2.77
C ALA A 60 18.82 -0.29 3.72
N ASN A 61 18.03 -0.50 4.74
CA ASN A 61 18.13 -1.62 5.67
C ASN A 61 16.89 -2.49 5.47
N ALA A 62 17.10 -3.71 5.09
CA ALA A 62 16.06 -4.67 4.79
C ALA A 62 14.90 -4.60 5.80
N ALA A 63 13.72 -4.17 5.37
CA ALA A 63 12.52 -4.45 6.11
C ALA A 63 12.42 -5.98 6.29
N PRO A 64 11.93 -6.48 7.42
CA PRO A 64 11.64 -7.90 7.53
C PRO A 64 10.62 -8.29 6.46
N GLY A 65 10.65 -9.54 6.02
CA GLY A 65 9.63 -10.09 5.15
C GLY A 65 8.24 -9.95 5.77
N LEU A 66 7.22 -9.78 4.94
CA LEU A 66 5.83 -9.78 5.38
C LEU A 66 5.45 -11.21 5.83
N PRO A 67 4.68 -11.34 6.93
CA PRO A 67 4.21 -12.64 7.36
C PRO A 67 3.30 -13.28 6.31
N VAL A 68 3.23 -14.60 6.27
CA VAL A 68 2.33 -15.37 5.42
C VAL A 68 1.18 -15.94 6.24
N ASN A 69 0.01 -16.11 5.62
CA ASN A 69 -1.22 -16.62 6.23
C ASN A 69 -1.79 -15.76 7.38
N GLU A 70 -1.27 -14.56 7.59
CA GLU A 70 -1.71 -13.63 8.61
C GLU A 70 -2.03 -12.28 7.99
N TRP A 71 -3.02 -11.58 8.57
CA TRP A 71 -3.24 -10.19 8.24
C TRP A 71 -2.11 -9.33 8.78
N VAL A 72 -1.50 -8.55 7.92
CA VAL A 72 -0.48 -7.57 8.27
C VAL A 72 -0.95 -6.17 7.88
N HIS A 73 -0.91 -5.25 8.83
CA HIS A 73 -1.05 -3.84 8.51
C HIS A 73 0.29 -3.33 7.96
N ILE A 74 0.25 -2.72 6.81
CA ILE A 74 1.39 -2.01 6.23
C ILE A 74 1.11 -0.52 6.19
N ALA A 75 2.17 0.28 6.39
CA ALA A 75 2.14 1.70 6.06
C ALA A 75 3.46 2.12 5.41
N VAL A 76 3.36 2.97 4.41
CA VAL A 76 4.50 3.60 3.75
C VAL A 76 4.30 5.10 3.79
N VAL A 77 5.22 5.79 4.44
CA VAL A 77 5.26 7.25 4.50
C VAL A 77 6.32 7.76 3.53
N TRP A 78 5.91 8.63 2.63
CA TRP A 78 6.79 9.39 1.76
C TRP A 78 6.72 10.86 2.14
N ASP A 79 7.82 11.37 2.69
CA ASP A 79 7.94 12.74 3.15
C ASP A 79 9.06 13.48 2.39
N ALA A 80 8.70 14.13 1.29
CA ALA A 80 9.65 14.91 0.51
C ALA A 80 10.07 16.21 1.19
N VAL A 81 9.34 16.68 2.21
CA VAL A 81 9.71 17.89 2.97
C VAL A 81 10.94 17.61 3.82
N ASN A 82 10.92 16.47 4.52
CA ASN A 82 12.04 16.04 5.37
C ASN A 82 13.04 15.13 4.62
N GLY A 83 12.70 14.67 3.41
CA GLY A 83 13.53 13.75 2.62
C GLY A 83 13.49 12.33 3.16
N GLU A 84 12.36 11.88 3.67
CA GLU A 84 12.23 10.62 4.40
C GLU A 84 11.26 9.66 3.71
N ARG A 85 11.59 8.37 3.79
CA ARG A 85 10.68 7.24 3.51
C ARG A 85 10.69 6.32 4.71
N ILE A 86 9.52 6.03 5.24
CA ILE A 86 9.38 5.23 6.46
C ILE A 86 8.40 4.11 6.17
N TYR A 87 8.75 2.90 6.62
CA TYR A 87 7.98 1.70 6.40
C TYR A 87 7.55 1.10 7.73
N TYR A 88 6.29 0.70 7.80
CA TYR A 88 5.70 0.13 9.00
C TYR A 88 5.06 -1.22 8.70
N GLN A 89 5.18 -2.14 9.66
CA GLN A 89 4.43 -3.39 9.72
C GLN A 89 3.78 -3.49 11.10
N ASN A 90 2.48 -3.77 11.14
CA ASN A 90 1.70 -3.88 12.36
C ASN A 90 1.95 -2.71 13.33
N GLY A 91 1.88 -1.48 12.81
CA GLY A 91 2.06 -0.25 13.58
C GLY A 91 3.49 0.06 14.03
N LYS A 92 4.46 -0.80 13.73
CA LYS A 92 5.87 -0.61 14.12
C LYS A 92 6.69 -0.20 12.92
N GLN A 93 7.54 0.81 13.10
CA GLN A 93 8.54 1.16 12.09
C GLN A 93 9.53 0.01 11.92
N VAL A 94 9.65 -0.48 10.68
CA VAL A 94 10.52 -1.61 10.35
C VAL A 94 11.69 -1.21 9.46
N ALA A 95 11.56 -0.08 8.76
CA ALA A 95 12.62 0.40 7.90
C ALA A 95 12.51 1.91 7.67
N TYR A 96 13.63 2.50 7.28
CA TYR A 96 13.78 3.94 7.09
C TYR A 96 14.81 4.25 6.02
N SER A 97 14.59 5.30 5.26
CA SER A 97 15.56 5.88 4.35
C SER A 97 15.48 7.40 4.42
N ASN A 98 16.63 8.05 4.55
CA ASN A 98 16.76 9.51 4.55
C ASN A 98 17.37 10.04 3.24
N GLN A 99 17.25 9.32 2.16
CA GLN A 99 17.74 9.81 0.88
C GLN A 99 16.87 10.99 0.42
N LYS A 100 17.55 12.09 0.13
CA LYS A 100 16.90 13.33 -0.29
C LYS A 100 16.02 13.07 -1.50
N MET A 101 14.75 13.34 -1.33
CA MET A 101 13.73 13.26 -2.37
C MET A 101 13.25 14.66 -2.69
N SER A 102 12.86 14.87 -3.93
CA SER A 102 12.21 16.10 -4.36
C SER A 102 11.10 15.73 -5.34
N GLY A 103 10.08 16.54 -5.41
CA GLY A 103 8.99 16.35 -6.35
C GLY A 103 7.62 16.27 -5.68
N SER A 104 6.64 15.97 -6.49
CA SER A 104 5.25 15.76 -6.08
C SER A 104 4.73 14.46 -6.65
N VAL A 105 3.84 13.82 -5.91
CA VAL A 105 3.08 12.66 -6.39
C VAL A 105 1.76 13.17 -6.94
N THR A 106 1.47 12.84 -8.19
CA THR A 106 0.17 13.09 -8.81
C THR A 106 -0.44 11.75 -9.16
N LEU A 107 -1.53 11.41 -8.51
CA LEU A 107 -2.31 10.23 -8.84
C LEU A 107 -3.23 10.56 -10.02
N THR A 108 -3.16 9.77 -11.07
CA THR A 108 -3.95 9.91 -12.29
C THR A 108 -4.92 8.75 -12.44
N SER A 109 -5.73 8.75 -13.49
CA SER A 109 -6.64 7.66 -13.81
C SER A 109 -5.98 6.28 -14.03
N ASN A 110 -4.66 6.23 -14.14
CA ASN A 110 -3.89 4.99 -14.28
C ASN A 110 -3.36 4.46 -12.92
N CYS A 111 -3.93 4.93 -11.82
CA CYS A 111 -3.65 4.39 -10.50
C CYS A 111 -4.41 3.08 -10.30
N TYR A 112 -3.70 2.05 -9.88
CA TYR A 112 -4.27 0.72 -9.65
C TYR A 112 -4.13 0.30 -8.20
N VAL A 113 -5.04 -0.57 -7.78
CA VAL A 113 -4.99 -1.31 -6.51
C VAL A 113 -4.84 -2.78 -6.83
N GLY A 114 -3.91 -3.45 -6.15
CA GLY A 114 -3.68 -4.89 -6.29
C GLY A 114 -3.03 -5.32 -7.61
N LYS A 115 -2.71 -4.38 -8.49
CA LYS A 115 -1.98 -4.64 -9.75
C LYS A 115 -1.19 -3.42 -10.19
N SER A 116 -0.34 -3.55 -11.18
CA SER A 116 0.22 -2.45 -11.96
C SER A 116 -0.12 -2.58 -13.45
N TYR A 117 0.50 -1.78 -14.30
CA TYR A 117 0.22 -1.80 -15.74
C TYR A 117 0.51 -3.17 -16.41
N ASN A 118 1.42 -3.94 -15.82
CA ASN A 118 1.76 -5.27 -16.31
C ASN A 118 0.84 -6.31 -15.64
N GLU A 119 0.25 -7.19 -16.42
CA GLU A 119 -0.68 -8.21 -15.94
C GLU A 119 -0.06 -9.26 -15.02
N GLU A 120 1.27 -9.37 -14.99
CA GLU A 120 1.99 -10.30 -14.12
C GLU A 120 2.26 -9.76 -12.70
N ARG A 121 1.82 -8.53 -12.39
CA ARG A 121 2.13 -7.84 -11.13
C ARG A 121 0.95 -7.71 -10.19
N TYR A 122 0.13 -8.75 -10.12
CA TYR A 122 -0.95 -8.81 -9.15
C TYR A 122 -0.43 -9.04 -7.74
N ILE A 123 -1.19 -8.59 -6.75
CA ILE A 123 -1.00 -9.04 -5.38
C ILE A 123 -1.55 -10.48 -5.25
N PRO A 124 -0.75 -11.46 -4.81
CA PRO A 124 -1.21 -12.84 -4.64
C PRO A 124 -1.87 -13.00 -3.26
N GLY A 125 -2.99 -12.33 -3.04
CA GLY A 125 -3.59 -12.33 -1.71
C GLY A 125 -4.81 -11.44 -1.62
N GLU A 126 -5.08 -10.98 -0.42
CA GLU A 126 -6.25 -10.24 -0.03
C GLU A 126 -5.86 -8.83 0.44
N ILE A 127 -6.75 -7.88 0.17
CA ILE A 127 -6.60 -6.47 0.56
C ILE A 127 -7.83 -6.03 1.35
N SER A 128 -7.61 -5.27 2.41
CA SER A 128 -8.64 -4.55 3.15
C SER A 128 -8.09 -3.22 3.65
N GLU A 129 -8.97 -2.30 4.03
CA GLU A 129 -8.63 -1.06 4.73
C GLU A 129 -7.57 -0.19 4.01
N LEU A 130 -7.63 -0.12 2.67
CA LEU A 130 -6.68 0.70 1.92
C LEU A 130 -7.00 2.18 2.09
N ARG A 131 -6.01 2.95 2.53
CA ARG A 131 -6.10 4.38 2.80
C ARG A 131 -4.98 5.16 2.15
N VAL A 132 -5.33 6.30 1.59
CA VAL A 132 -4.40 7.26 0.98
C VAL A 132 -4.51 8.57 1.74
N TRP A 133 -3.38 9.08 2.20
CA TRP A 133 -3.29 10.33 2.94
C TRP A 133 -2.40 11.34 2.21
N SER A 134 -2.78 12.61 2.23
CA SER A 134 -1.97 13.73 1.72
C SER A 134 -0.98 14.29 2.75
N VAL A 135 -0.78 13.58 3.84
CA VAL A 135 0.10 13.95 4.96
C VAL A 135 1.05 12.81 5.30
N ALA A 136 2.18 13.14 5.92
CA ALA A 136 3.02 12.14 6.60
C ALA A 136 2.39 11.83 7.95
N ARG A 137 1.84 10.63 8.11
CA ARG A 137 1.25 10.19 9.39
C ARG A 137 2.33 9.86 10.41
N THR A 138 2.06 10.20 11.68
CA THR A 138 2.98 9.88 12.77
C THR A 138 2.94 8.39 13.14
N PRO A 139 3.98 7.86 13.81
CA PRO A 139 3.98 6.48 14.31
C PRO A 139 2.76 6.15 15.19
N GLU A 140 2.36 7.09 16.05
CA GLU A 140 1.20 6.93 16.97
C GLU A 140 -0.12 6.86 16.19
N GLN A 141 -0.28 7.70 15.16
CA GLN A 141 -1.45 7.66 14.29
C GLN A 141 -1.53 6.35 13.52
N ILE A 142 -0.41 5.86 13.01
CA ILE A 142 -0.33 4.59 12.27
C ILE A 142 -0.63 3.42 13.22
N ALA A 143 0.00 3.36 14.38
CA ALA A 143 -0.19 2.28 15.34
C ALA A 143 -1.60 2.26 15.96
N GLY A 144 -2.17 3.43 16.22
CA GLY A 144 -3.49 3.55 16.82
C GLY A 144 -4.66 3.27 15.87
N ASN A 145 -4.42 3.28 14.57
CA ASN A 145 -5.49 3.23 13.56
C ASN A 145 -5.33 2.10 12.53
N MET A 146 -4.64 1.03 12.87
CA MET A 146 -4.35 -0.06 11.92
C MET A 146 -5.61 -0.67 11.29
N TYR A 147 -6.70 -0.76 12.03
CA TYR A 147 -7.90 -1.49 11.63
C TYR A 147 -9.06 -0.60 11.17
N GLY A 148 -8.86 0.69 11.11
CA GLY A 148 -9.85 1.63 10.61
C GLY A 148 -9.63 3.05 11.10
N VAL A 149 -10.30 3.99 10.43
CA VAL A 149 -10.29 5.43 10.75
C VAL A 149 -11.67 6.01 10.48
N SER A 150 -11.93 7.21 11.02
CA SER A 150 -13.07 7.99 10.53
C SER A 150 -12.86 8.39 9.07
N PRO A 151 -13.87 8.24 8.21
CA PRO A 151 -13.83 8.75 6.83
C PRO A 151 -13.57 10.26 6.73
N GLU A 152 -13.85 10.98 7.81
CA GLU A 152 -13.70 12.45 7.91
C GLU A 152 -12.32 12.86 8.48
N SER A 153 -11.40 11.90 8.65
CA SER A 153 -10.06 12.18 9.19
C SER A 153 -9.32 13.21 8.34
N GLU A 154 -8.71 14.19 8.99
CA GLU A 154 -7.94 15.23 8.32
C GLU A 154 -6.78 14.64 7.52
N GLY A 155 -6.64 15.06 6.27
CA GLY A 155 -5.62 14.59 5.34
C GLY A 155 -5.94 13.28 4.65
N LEU A 156 -7.06 12.62 4.96
CA LEU A 156 -7.50 11.42 4.26
C LEU A 156 -8.02 11.77 2.86
N VAL A 157 -7.42 11.20 1.83
CA VAL A 157 -7.73 11.47 0.42
C VAL A 157 -8.62 10.39 -0.17
N ALA A 158 -8.42 9.14 0.22
CA ALA A 158 -9.26 8.03 -0.20
C ALA A 158 -9.26 6.92 0.85
N TYR A 159 -10.37 6.21 0.98
CA TYR A 159 -10.55 5.12 1.91
C TYR A 159 -11.46 4.02 1.34
N TRP A 160 -10.88 2.92 0.95
CA TRP A 160 -11.59 1.73 0.47
C TRP A 160 -11.53 0.64 1.52
N LYS A 161 -12.68 0.29 2.09
CA LYS A 161 -12.79 -0.73 3.15
C LYS A 161 -12.77 -2.15 2.60
N PHE A 162 -13.21 -2.35 1.36
CA PHE A 162 -13.41 -3.66 0.74
C PHE A 162 -14.42 -4.53 1.52
N ASN A 163 -15.54 -3.94 1.91
CA ASN A 163 -16.57 -4.59 2.71
C ASN A 163 -17.93 -4.69 2.01
N GLU A 164 -18.00 -4.47 0.70
CA GLU A 164 -19.23 -4.50 -0.09
C GLU A 164 -19.82 -5.92 -0.19
N GLY A 165 -19.01 -6.97 -0.08
CA GLY A 165 -19.44 -8.36 -0.06
C GLY A 165 -19.92 -8.92 -1.40
N SER A 166 -20.08 -8.09 -2.43
CA SER A 166 -20.48 -8.49 -3.78
C SER A 166 -20.22 -7.38 -4.80
N GLY A 167 -20.26 -7.74 -6.08
CA GLY A 167 -20.10 -6.79 -7.17
C GLY A 167 -18.64 -6.49 -7.51
N SER A 168 -18.44 -5.47 -8.36
CA SER A 168 -17.13 -5.09 -8.92
C SER A 168 -16.75 -3.63 -8.66
N THR A 169 -17.55 -2.92 -7.88
CA THR A 169 -17.28 -1.53 -7.47
C THR A 169 -16.90 -1.52 -6.01
N ILE A 170 -15.80 -0.86 -5.67
CA ILE A 170 -15.36 -0.65 -4.30
C ILE A 170 -15.56 0.84 -3.96
N ILE A 171 -16.27 1.08 -2.89
CA ILE A 171 -16.70 2.43 -2.47
C ILE A 171 -15.53 3.16 -1.77
N ASP A 172 -15.25 4.36 -2.20
CA ASP A 172 -14.41 5.29 -1.45
C ASP A 172 -15.26 6.01 -0.41
N HIS A 173 -14.99 5.74 0.85
CA HIS A 173 -15.71 6.32 1.98
C HIS A 173 -15.26 7.74 2.34
N ALA A 174 -14.15 8.24 1.78
CA ALA A 174 -13.64 9.59 2.07
C ALA A 174 -14.13 10.64 1.06
N ASN A 175 -13.82 10.48 -0.22
CA ASN A 175 -14.04 11.52 -1.24
C ASN A 175 -14.81 11.03 -2.49
N GLY A 176 -15.33 9.83 -2.46
CA GLY A 176 -16.19 9.30 -3.54
C GLY A 176 -15.44 8.85 -4.81
N THR A 177 -14.13 8.66 -4.74
CA THR A 177 -13.32 8.10 -5.85
C THR A 177 -13.42 6.57 -5.85
N ASN A 178 -14.54 6.05 -6.31
CA ASN A 178 -14.78 4.61 -6.32
C ASN A 178 -13.85 3.88 -7.29
N LEU A 179 -13.45 2.66 -6.91
CA LEU A 179 -12.70 1.78 -7.79
C LEU A 179 -13.65 0.87 -8.57
N SER A 180 -13.21 0.48 -9.75
CA SER A 180 -13.88 -0.54 -10.56
C SER A 180 -12.90 -1.68 -10.81
N ALA A 181 -13.36 -2.91 -10.65
CA ALA A 181 -12.56 -4.09 -10.94
C ALA A 181 -12.18 -4.14 -12.43
N VAL A 182 -10.95 -4.52 -12.70
CA VAL A 182 -10.39 -4.64 -14.05
C VAL A 182 -9.91 -6.07 -14.26
N GLY A 183 -10.35 -6.69 -15.33
CA GLY A 183 -9.93 -8.06 -15.71
C GLY A 183 -10.68 -9.19 -15.01
N GLY A 184 -11.74 -8.88 -14.24
CA GLY A 184 -12.57 -9.89 -13.58
C GLY A 184 -13.38 -9.31 -12.43
N THR A 185 -14.16 -10.17 -11.77
CA THR A 185 -14.92 -9.81 -10.56
C THR A 185 -14.09 -10.20 -9.34
N PRO A 186 -13.96 -9.32 -8.33
CA PRO A 186 -13.28 -9.66 -7.08
C PRO A 186 -13.96 -10.85 -6.38
N THR A 187 -13.17 -11.67 -5.73
CA THR A 187 -13.69 -12.66 -4.79
C THR A 187 -13.80 -12.02 -3.42
N TRP A 188 -15.00 -12.06 -2.85
CA TRP A 188 -15.27 -11.49 -1.54
C TRP A 188 -15.13 -12.56 -0.45
N ILE A 189 -14.27 -12.28 0.53
CA ILE A 189 -14.00 -13.20 1.64
C ILE A 189 -14.39 -12.51 2.94
N PRO A 190 -15.34 -13.05 3.71
CA PRO A 190 -15.71 -12.49 5.01
C PRO A 190 -14.52 -12.53 5.98
N VAL A 191 -14.22 -11.40 6.58
CA VAL A 191 -13.14 -11.25 7.56
C VAL A 191 -13.66 -10.45 8.76
N THR A 192 -13.31 -10.91 9.96
CA THR A 192 -13.49 -10.12 11.19
C THR A 192 -12.16 -9.48 11.54
N LEU A 193 -12.08 -8.16 11.42
CA LEU A 193 -10.94 -7.40 11.88
C LEU A 193 -11.05 -7.12 13.38
N PRO A 194 -9.94 -6.91 14.09
CA PRO A 194 -9.97 -6.42 15.46
C PRO A 194 -10.71 -5.09 15.55
N GLU A 195 -11.45 -4.89 16.62
CA GLU A 195 -12.14 -3.63 16.85
C GLU A 195 -11.13 -2.49 17.06
N VAL A 196 -11.45 -1.32 16.49
CA VAL A 196 -10.73 -0.08 16.78
C VAL A 196 -11.06 0.31 18.20
N LYS A 197 -10.05 0.41 19.06
CA LYS A 197 -10.21 0.78 20.46
C LYS A 197 -10.23 2.28 20.63
#